data_c4a3140c30b6a48da87331dd4c7b8904
#
_entry.id   c4a3140c30b6a48da87331dd4c7b8904
#
_cell.length_a   1.000
_cell.length_b   1.000
_cell.length_c   1.000
_cell.angle_alpha   90.00
_cell.angle_beta   90.00
_cell.angle_gamma   90.00
#
_symmetry.space_group_name_H-M   'P 1'
#
loop_
_entity.id
_entity.type
_entity.pdbx_description
1 polymer ?
#
loop_
_entity_poly.entity_id
_entity_poly.type
_entity_poly.pdbx_seq_one_letter_code
_entity_poly.pdbx_strand_id
1 'polypeptide(L)'
;HSYSNLDYVLGKVFGVGWAFLFLQLVILAAVAGIHRFFVPLPFAWQPYVLYTLFGTLPTLAVTIGLSVLLVTILRSQALVFVLMVGLAMLCLIVLGHRYHYYFDILGFHIPMMWSDFVGLGNLEQLIQVRGTHLLFGVACVAATALLSRRLRQSRSANLLAAAVVISCLGGATWLSMQYWEARSATTHLRTQMRDLSAVAAATSMPSAISYDLQVDHQGTQIAVEADMILRAPAEVALDTLLLTLNPGLNVEELSIDDAPASFTRDQHLLRVHLARPLAAADSIRLKMRYRGQ
;
A
#
# COMPACT_ATOMS: atom_id res chain seq x y z
N HIS A 1 -45.39 -10.41 -11.29
CA HIS A 1 -44.01 -10.00 -11.49
C HIS A 1 -43.15 -11.24 -11.69
N SER A 2 -42.59 -11.44 -12.91
CA SER A 2 -41.66 -12.52 -13.21
C SER A 2 -40.26 -12.09 -12.73
N TYR A 3 -39.70 -12.75 -11.73
CA TYR A 3 -38.32 -12.55 -11.30
C TYR A 3 -37.36 -12.95 -12.41
N SER A 4 -36.31 -12.14 -12.60
CA SER A 4 -35.20 -12.45 -13.53
C SER A 4 -34.08 -13.25 -12.84
N ASN A 5 -33.18 -13.84 -13.64
CA ASN A 5 -31.99 -14.46 -13.08
C ASN A 5 -31.15 -13.46 -12.28
N LEU A 6 -31.10 -12.21 -12.74
CA LEU A 6 -30.39 -11.13 -12.06
C LEU A 6 -30.95 -10.88 -10.66
N ASP A 7 -32.29 -10.75 -10.53
CA ASP A 7 -32.98 -10.54 -9.25
C ASP A 7 -32.71 -11.69 -8.29
N TYR A 8 -32.74 -12.94 -8.80
CA TYR A 8 -32.47 -14.14 -8.00
C TYR A 8 -31.03 -14.18 -7.48
N VAL A 9 -30.03 -13.91 -8.34
CA VAL A 9 -28.61 -13.90 -7.97
C VAL A 9 -28.34 -12.77 -6.99
N LEU A 10 -28.79 -11.55 -7.28
CA LEU A 10 -28.63 -10.40 -6.40
C LEU A 10 -29.29 -10.62 -5.04
N GLY A 11 -30.52 -11.16 -5.02
CA GLY A 11 -31.22 -11.46 -3.76
C GLY A 11 -30.42 -12.42 -2.87
N LYS A 12 -29.80 -13.47 -3.44
CA LYS A 12 -28.92 -14.37 -2.69
C LYS A 12 -27.65 -13.71 -2.22
N VAL A 13 -26.96 -13.01 -3.11
CA VAL A 13 -25.69 -12.33 -2.80
C VAL A 13 -25.90 -11.29 -1.70
N PHE A 14 -26.93 -10.45 -1.82
CA PHE A 14 -27.26 -9.45 -0.81
C PHE A 14 -27.71 -10.09 0.51
N GLY A 15 -28.53 -11.16 0.46
CA GLY A 15 -28.95 -11.86 1.68
C GLY A 15 -27.78 -12.40 2.48
N VAL A 16 -26.85 -13.09 1.82
CA VAL A 16 -25.62 -13.59 2.46
C VAL A 16 -24.72 -12.42 2.88
N GLY A 17 -24.52 -11.44 2.01
CA GLY A 17 -23.70 -10.26 2.28
C GLY A 17 -24.20 -9.48 3.51
N TRP A 18 -25.51 -9.26 3.64
CA TRP A 18 -26.12 -8.59 4.80
C TRP A 18 -25.89 -9.36 6.11
N ALA A 19 -25.99 -10.68 6.08
CA ALA A 19 -25.74 -11.49 7.27
C ALA A 19 -24.31 -11.33 7.79
N PHE A 20 -23.31 -11.35 6.87
CA PHE A 20 -21.92 -11.13 7.24
C PHE A 20 -21.61 -9.69 7.63
N LEU A 21 -22.18 -8.70 6.94
CA LEU A 21 -22.03 -7.28 7.31
C LEU A 21 -22.64 -6.99 8.69
N PHE A 22 -23.79 -7.57 9.00
CA PHE A 22 -24.39 -7.43 10.32
C PHE A 22 -23.48 -8.01 11.41
N LEU A 23 -22.96 -9.23 11.21
CA LEU A 23 -22.01 -9.83 12.13
C LEU A 23 -20.75 -8.97 12.30
N GLN A 24 -20.23 -8.44 11.20
CA GLN A 24 -19.08 -7.54 11.22
C GLN A 24 -19.37 -6.27 12.03
N LEU A 25 -20.54 -5.65 11.85
CA LEU A 25 -20.93 -4.47 12.60
C LEU A 25 -21.04 -4.74 14.09
N VAL A 26 -21.57 -5.90 14.49
CA VAL A 26 -21.63 -6.31 15.91
C VAL A 26 -20.23 -6.45 16.49
N ILE A 27 -19.30 -7.09 15.75
CA ILE A 27 -17.90 -7.25 16.18
C ILE A 27 -17.23 -5.87 16.31
N LEU A 28 -17.41 -4.99 15.31
CA LEU A 28 -16.82 -3.63 15.35
C LEU A 28 -17.41 -2.80 16.49
N ALA A 29 -18.70 -2.91 16.77
CA ALA A 29 -19.31 -2.22 17.89
C ALA A 29 -18.74 -2.70 19.24
N ALA A 30 -18.54 -4.02 19.39
CA ALA A 30 -17.90 -4.58 20.58
C ALA A 30 -16.45 -4.09 20.74
N VAL A 31 -15.66 -4.12 19.65
CA VAL A 31 -14.26 -3.62 19.65
C VAL A 31 -14.21 -2.12 19.94
N ALA A 32 -15.10 -1.32 19.34
CA ALA A 32 -15.21 0.11 19.59
C ALA A 32 -15.59 0.40 21.07
N GLY A 33 -16.48 -0.41 21.64
CA GLY A 33 -16.83 -0.34 23.06
C GLY A 33 -15.62 -0.64 23.97
N ILE A 34 -14.89 -1.71 23.68
CA ILE A 34 -13.65 -2.02 24.42
C ILE A 34 -12.65 -0.89 24.29
N HIS A 35 -12.43 -0.37 23.09
CA HIS A 35 -11.51 0.76 22.86
C HIS A 35 -11.96 2.00 23.69
N ARG A 36 -13.24 2.34 23.65
CA ARG A 36 -13.76 3.54 24.33
C ARG A 36 -13.65 3.48 25.84
N PHE A 37 -13.82 2.29 26.44
CA PHE A 37 -13.93 2.15 27.89
C PHE A 37 -12.70 1.59 28.59
N PHE A 38 -11.84 0.83 27.89
CA PHE A 38 -10.71 0.10 28.48
C PHE A 38 -9.35 0.52 27.94
N VAL A 39 -9.29 1.25 26.81
CA VAL A 39 -8.01 1.66 26.22
C VAL A 39 -7.77 3.15 26.50
N PRO A 40 -6.62 3.55 27.08
CA PRO A 40 -6.32 4.94 27.43
C PRO A 40 -5.88 5.81 26.24
N LEU A 41 -6.23 5.43 25.01
CA LEU A 41 -5.94 6.19 23.80
C LEU A 41 -7.19 6.97 23.33
N PRO A 42 -7.02 8.11 22.64
CA PRO A 42 -8.14 8.85 22.09
C PRO A 42 -8.92 8.00 21.09
N PHE A 43 -10.26 8.01 21.22
CA PHE A 43 -11.13 7.24 20.36
C PHE A 43 -11.21 7.87 18.96
N ALA A 44 -10.75 7.13 17.93
CA ALA A 44 -10.91 7.48 16.53
C ALA A 44 -11.88 6.51 15.85
N TRP A 45 -12.90 7.01 15.16
CA TRP A 45 -13.90 6.20 14.45
C TRP A 45 -13.50 5.83 13.03
N GLN A 46 -12.60 6.61 12.43
CA GLN A 46 -12.16 6.47 11.03
C GLN A 46 -11.59 5.08 10.71
N PRO A 47 -10.71 4.47 11.52
CA PRO A 47 -10.20 3.13 11.28
C PRO A 47 -11.30 2.06 11.16
N TYR A 48 -12.40 2.17 11.91
CA TYR A 48 -13.49 1.21 11.87
C TYR A 48 -14.24 1.25 10.53
N VAL A 49 -14.49 2.46 10.02
CA VAL A 49 -15.12 2.64 8.69
C VAL A 49 -14.17 2.17 7.58
N LEU A 50 -12.90 2.54 7.65
CA LEU A 50 -11.89 2.18 6.66
C LEU A 50 -11.66 0.66 6.64
N TYR A 51 -11.65 0.01 7.80
CA TYR A 51 -11.56 -1.45 7.88
C TYR A 51 -12.76 -2.13 7.19
N THR A 52 -13.97 -1.62 7.40
CA THR A 52 -15.15 -2.15 6.70
C THR A 52 -15.05 -1.93 5.19
N LEU A 53 -14.65 -0.73 4.77
CA LEU A 53 -14.59 -0.35 3.36
C LEU A 53 -13.51 -1.13 2.60
N PHE A 54 -12.29 -1.18 3.12
CA PHE A 54 -11.15 -1.78 2.45
C PHE A 54 -10.88 -3.24 2.87
N GLY A 55 -11.26 -3.64 4.07
CA GLY A 55 -11.12 -5.01 4.55
C GLY A 55 -12.33 -5.86 4.16
N THR A 56 -13.48 -5.56 4.75
CA THR A 56 -14.64 -6.45 4.72
C THR A 56 -15.34 -6.48 3.36
N LEU A 57 -15.67 -5.33 2.77
CA LEU A 57 -16.45 -5.29 1.53
C LEU A 57 -15.76 -5.99 0.35
N PRO A 58 -14.48 -5.76 0.03
CA PRO A 58 -13.80 -6.46 -1.05
C PRO A 58 -13.69 -7.96 -0.80
N THR A 59 -13.41 -8.36 0.44
CA THR A 59 -13.33 -9.78 0.82
C THR A 59 -14.68 -10.48 0.62
N LEU A 60 -15.78 -9.89 1.08
CA LEU A 60 -17.12 -10.42 0.87
C LEU A 60 -17.48 -10.47 -0.62
N ALA A 61 -17.17 -9.42 -1.37
CA ALA A 61 -17.47 -9.38 -2.81
C ALA A 61 -16.78 -10.53 -3.55
N VAL A 62 -15.47 -10.75 -3.31
CA VAL A 62 -14.75 -11.85 -3.96
C VAL A 62 -15.22 -13.20 -3.46
N THR A 63 -15.33 -13.41 -2.16
CA THR A 63 -15.69 -14.75 -1.62
C THR A 63 -17.10 -15.16 -2.00
N ILE A 64 -18.07 -14.27 -1.90
CA ILE A 64 -19.45 -14.55 -2.31
C ILE A 64 -19.52 -14.65 -3.83
N GLY A 65 -18.97 -13.67 -4.57
CA GLY A 65 -19.03 -13.62 -6.02
C GLY A 65 -18.39 -14.83 -6.67
N LEU A 66 -17.19 -15.21 -6.25
CA LEU A 66 -16.49 -16.39 -6.77
C LEU A 66 -17.21 -17.68 -6.39
N SER A 67 -17.73 -17.79 -5.15
CA SER A 67 -18.49 -18.97 -4.72
C SER A 67 -19.73 -19.21 -5.57
N VAL A 68 -20.56 -18.16 -5.81
CA VAL A 68 -21.77 -18.32 -6.61
C VAL A 68 -21.46 -18.61 -8.09
N LEU A 69 -20.38 -18.03 -8.62
CA LEU A 69 -19.91 -18.30 -9.97
C LEU A 69 -19.47 -19.77 -10.10
N LEU A 70 -18.62 -20.24 -9.18
CA LEU A 70 -18.13 -21.62 -9.19
C LEU A 70 -19.26 -22.62 -9.01
N VAL A 71 -20.22 -22.38 -8.11
CA VAL A 71 -21.40 -23.26 -7.97
C VAL A 71 -22.20 -23.34 -9.27
N THR A 72 -22.32 -22.22 -10.00
CA THR A 72 -23.05 -22.20 -11.27
C THR A 72 -22.34 -23.00 -12.38
N ILE A 73 -21.00 -22.96 -12.39
CA ILE A 73 -20.17 -23.68 -13.38
C ILE A 73 -20.05 -25.16 -13.01
N LEU A 74 -19.64 -25.47 -11.78
CA LEU A 74 -19.28 -26.82 -11.33
C LEU A 74 -20.51 -27.65 -10.89
N ARG A 75 -21.61 -27.00 -10.58
CA ARG A 75 -22.88 -27.62 -10.12
C ARG A 75 -22.73 -28.53 -8.89
N SER A 76 -21.65 -28.41 -8.14
CA SER A 76 -21.35 -29.17 -6.95
C SER A 76 -20.95 -28.25 -5.80
N GLN A 77 -21.78 -28.16 -4.78
CA GLN A 77 -21.52 -27.32 -3.60
C GLN A 77 -20.31 -27.83 -2.79
N ALA A 78 -20.18 -29.16 -2.66
CA ALA A 78 -19.07 -29.77 -1.92
C ALA A 78 -17.72 -29.46 -2.57
N LEU A 79 -17.64 -29.56 -3.92
CA LEU A 79 -16.41 -29.25 -4.64
C LEU A 79 -16.05 -27.76 -4.52
N VAL A 80 -17.06 -26.88 -4.63
CA VAL A 80 -16.83 -25.42 -4.45
C VAL A 80 -16.36 -25.10 -3.05
N PHE A 81 -16.93 -25.73 -2.02
CA PHE A 81 -16.48 -25.56 -0.64
C PHE A 81 -14.99 -25.92 -0.49
N VAL A 82 -14.59 -27.10 -0.98
CA VAL A 82 -13.19 -27.55 -0.93
C VAL A 82 -12.26 -26.58 -1.68
N LEU A 83 -12.66 -26.12 -2.88
CA LEU A 83 -11.89 -25.15 -3.65
C LEU A 83 -11.76 -23.81 -2.95
N MET A 84 -12.83 -23.29 -2.36
CA MET A 84 -12.81 -22.02 -1.63
C MET A 84 -11.96 -22.08 -0.35
N VAL A 85 -12.05 -23.19 0.40
CA VAL A 85 -11.19 -23.43 1.57
C VAL A 85 -9.74 -23.58 1.14
N GLY A 86 -9.46 -24.31 0.07
CA GLY A 86 -8.12 -24.46 -0.50
C GLY A 86 -7.54 -23.11 -0.96
N LEU A 87 -8.35 -22.27 -1.64
CA LEU A 87 -7.96 -20.94 -2.04
C LEU A 87 -7.68 -20.05 -0.81
N ALA A 88 -8.54 -20.09 0.20
CA ALA A 88 -8.35 -19.31 1.42
C ALA A 88 -7.04 -19.69 2.14
N MET A 89 -6.74 -20.98 2.27
CA MET A 89 -5.50 -21.47 2.86
C MET A 89 -4.28 -21.09 2.00
N LEU A 90 -4.37 -21.21 0.68
CA LEU A 90 -3.31 -20.80 -0.23
C LEU A 90 -3.01 -19.30 -0.11
N CYS A 91 -4.03 -18.47 -0.06
CA CYS A 91 -3.88 -17.02 0.13
C CYS A 91 -3.32 -16.68 1.51
N LEU A 92 -3.79 -17.37 2.56
CA LEU A 92 -3.35 -17.10 3.93
C LEU A 92 -1.88 -17.51 4.16
N ILE A 93 -1.48 -18.69 3.68
CA ILE A 93 -0.17 -19.28 4.02
C ILE A 93 0.90 -18.91 3.00
N VAL A 94 0.58 -18.84 1.71
CA VAL A 94 1.57 -18.75 0.63
C VAL A 94 1.51 -17.44 -0.14
N LEU A 95 0.36 -17.07 -0.67
CA LEU A 95 0.24 -15.95 -1.63
C LEU A 95 0.06 -14.60 -0.95
N GLY A 96 -0.60 -14.54 0.19
CA GLY A 96 -1.03 -13.29 0.81
C GLY A 96 0.11 -12.35 1.18
N HIS A 97 1.25 -12.85 1.62
CA HIS A 97 2.44 -12.06 1.95
C HIS A 97 3.47 -11.98 0.81
N ARG A 98 3.32 -12.82 -0.22
CA ARG A 98 4.12 -12.74 -1.45
C ARG A 98 3.53 -11.72 -2.41
N TYR A 99 4.25 -11.38 -3.45
CA TYR A 99 3.80 -10.46 -4.50
C TYR A 99 3.23 -9.14 -3.96
N HIS A 100 3.87 -8.61 -2.91
CA HIS A 100 3.51 -7.34 -2.28
C HIS A 100 2.04 -7.25 -1.81
N TYR A 101 1.46 -8.35 -1.31
CA TYR A 101 0.08 -8.45 -0.83
C TYR A 101 -1.01 -8.41 -1.92
N TYR A 102 -0.65 -8.49 -3.19
CA TYR A 102 -1.63 -8.43 -4.28
C TYR A 102 -2.66 -9.56 -4.24
N PHE A 103 -2.25 -10.77 -3.86
CA PHE A 103 -3.12 -11.94 -3.73
C PHE A 103 -3.70 -12.12 -2.32
N ASP A 104 -3.65 -11.08 -1.48
CA ASP A 104 -4.28 -11.12 -0.16
C ASP A 104 -5.79 -10.86 -0.26
N ILE A 105 -6.51 -11.83 -0.84
CA ILE A 105 -7.96 -11.76 -1.07
C ILE A 105 -8.72 -11.57 0.25
N LEU A 106 -8.24 -12.18 1.33
CA LEU A 106 -8.87 -12.12 2.65
C LEU A 106 -8.56 -10.82 3.43
N GLY A 107 -7.51 -10.09 3.03
CA GLY A 107 -7.13 -8.84 3.66
C GLY A 107 -6.44 -8.99 5.01
N PHE A 108 -5.72 -10.11 5.23
CA PHE A 108 -5.00 -10.36 6.48
C PHE A 108 -3.60 -9.74 6.53
N HIS A 109 -2.94 -9.62 5.39
CA HIS A 109 -1.52 -9.26 5.31
C HIS A 109 -1.30 -7.81 4.88
N ILE A 110 -2.23 -7.22 4.13
CA ILE A 110 -2.10 -5.83 3.69
C ILE A 110 -2.24 -4.88 4.89
N PRO A 111 -1.21 -4.09 5.24
CA PRO A 111 -1.30 -3.23 6.39
C PRO A 111 -2.24 -2.05 6.12
N MET A 112 -3.05 -1.69 7.10
CA MET A 112 -3.77 -0.42 7.13
C MET A 112 -2.96 0.56 7.97
N MET A 113 -2.16 1.39 7.31
CA MET A 113 -1.21 2.31 7.96
C MET A 113 -1.91 3.61 8.33
N TRP A 114 -2.69 3.57 9.40
CA TRP A 114 -3.35 4.76 9.94
C TRP A 114 -2.41 5.56 10.83
N SER A 115 -2.39 6.86 10.64
CA SER A 115 -1.69 7.82 11.50
C SER A 115 -2.58 9.05 11.72
N ASP A 116 -2.56 9.60 12.92
CA ASP A 116 -3.31 10.83 13.25
C ASP A 116 -2.77 12.06 12.49
N PHE A 117 -1.54 12.00 11.98
CA PHE A 117 -0.91 13.09 11.22
C PHE A 117 -1.24 13.03 9.72
N VAL A 118 -1.16 11.86 9.13
CA VAL A 118 -1.23 11.68 7.66
C VAL A 118 -2.53 10.98 7.24
N GLY A 119 -3.30 10.46 8.19
CA GLY A 119 -4.45 9.61 7.93
C GLY A 119 -4.00 8.23 7.44
N LEU A 120 -4.55 7.75 6.33
CA LEU A 120 -4.21 6.44 5.78
C LEU A 120 -3.02 6.57 4.82
N GLY A 121 -1.81 6.27 5.32
CA GLY A 121 -0.55 6.50 4.61
C GLY A 121 -0.36 5.63 3.34
N ASN A 122 -1.13 4.55 3.19
CA ASN A 122 -1.07 3.66 2.01
C ASN A 122 -2.41 3.57 1.26
N LEU A 123 -3.19 4.66 1.26
CA LEU A 123 -4.52 4.70 0.64
C LEU A 123 -4.50 4.27 -0.83
N GLU A 124 -3.54 4.75 -1.61
CA GLU A 124 -3.41 4.41 -3.02
C GLU A 124 -3.21 2.89 -3.22
N GLN A 125 -2.33 2.28 -2.46
CA GLN A 125 -2.11 0.83 -2.48
C GLN A 125 -3.38 0.06 -2.13
N LEU A 126 -4.11 0.52 -1.10
CA LEU A 126 -5.36 -0.10 -0.68
C LEU A 126 -6.43 0.01 -1.77
N ILE A 127 -6.58 1.16 -2.41
CA ILE A 127 -7.52 1.35 -3.53
C ILE A 127 -7.15 0.42 -4.69
N GLN A 128 -5.88 0.35 -5.07
CA GLN A 128 -5.42 -0.48 -6.17
C GLN A 128 -5.67 -1.97 -5.90
N VAL A 129 -5.26 -2.49 -4.77
CA VAL A 129 -5.37 -3.93 -4.45
C VAL A 129 -6.81 -4.30 -4.07
N ARG A 130 -7.40 -3.59 -3.13
CA ARG A 130 -8.74 -3.93 -2.61
C ARG A 130 -9.84 -3.54 -3.60
N GLY A 131 -9.65 -2.46 -4.38
CA GLY A 131 -10.51 -2.10 -5.49
C GLY A 131 -10.52 -3.16 -6.59
N THR A 132 -9.35 -3.72 -6.95
CA THR A 132 -9.26 -4.86 -7.88
C THR A 132 -10.08 -6.05 -7.37
N HIS A 133 -9.95 -6.42 -6.10
CA HIS A 133 -10.71 -7.52 -5.51
C HIS A 133 -12.22 -7.24 -5.53
N LEU A 134 -12.63 -6.02 -5.17
CA LEU A 134 -14.04 -5.62 -5.18
C LEU A 134 -14.63 -5.74 -6.59
N LEU A 135 -13.97 -5.16 -7.59
CA LEU A 135 -14.41 -5.19 -8.98
C LEU A 135 -14.45 -6.62 -9.52
N PHE A 136 -13.45 -7.44 -9.21
CA PHE A 136 -13.44 -8.85 -9.60
C PHE A 136 -14.61 -9.62 -8.98
N GLY A 137 -14.90 -9.41 -7.69
CA GLY A 137 -16.06 -10.02 -7.03
C GLY A 137 -17.40 -9.62 -7.66
N VAL A 138 -17.58 -8.32 -7.96
CA VAL A 138 -18.78 -7.83 -8.66
C VAL A 138 -18.90 -8.43 -10.06
N ALA A 139 -17.78 -8.53 -10.80
CA ALA A 139 -17.77 -9.18 -12.12
C ALA A 139 -18.19 -10.66 -12.02
N CYS A 140 -17.75 -11.40 -11.00
CA CYS A 140 -18.16 -12.79 -10.76
C CYS A 140 -19.67 -12.90 -10.51
N VAL A 141 -20.27 -12.00 -9.72
CA VAL A 141 -21.72 -11.95 -9.48
C VAL A 141 -22.48 -11.68 -10.78
N ALA A 142 -22.06 -10.69 -11.56
CA ALA A 142 -22.68 -10.36 -12.84
C ALA A 142 -22.53 -11.51 -13.87
N ALA A 143 -21.36 -12.14 -13.94
CA ALA A 143 -21.14 -13.33 -14.78
C ALA A 143 -22.04 -14.50 -14.36
N THR A 144 -22.28 -14.68 -13.07
CA THR A 144 -23.23 -15.69 -12.56
C THR A 144 -24.63 -15.44 -13.11
N ALA A 145 -25.09 -14.20 -13.13
CA ALA A 145 -26.42 -13.85 -13.69
C ALA A 145 -26.53 -14.18 -15.18
N LEU A 146 -25.44 -13.98 -15.96
CA LEU A 146 -25.38 -14.33 -17.38
C LEU A 146 -25.37 -15.83 -17.63
N LEU A 147 -24.64 -16.60 -16.81
CA LEU A 147 -24.50 -18.05 -16.96
C LEU A 147 -25.72 -18.82 -16.40
N SER A 148 -26.51 -18.19 -15.51
CA SER A 148 -27.70 -18.79 -14.93
C SER A 148 -28.81 -18.94 -15.97
N ARG A 149 -29.26 -20.17 -16.23
CA ARG A 149 -30.34 -20.47 -17.19
C ARG A 149 -31.66 -20.88 -16.50
N ARG A 150 -31.84 -20.46 -15.25
CA ARG A 150 -32.94 -20.91 -14.40
C ARG A 150 -34.25 -20.18 -14.64
N LEU A 151 -34.18 -18.89 -14.95
CA LEU A 151 -35.33 -18.00 -15.15
C LEU A 151 -35.18 -17.28 -16.50
N ARG A 152 -36.33 -16.80 -17.04
CA ARG A 152 -36.32 -15.95 -18.23
C ARG A 152 -35.68 -14.60 -17.87
N GLN A 153 -34.70 -14.20 -18.68
CA GLN A 153 -34.02 -12.91 -18.51
C GLN A 153 -34.25 -12.05 -19.75
N SER A 154 -34.56 -10.77 -19.55
CA SER A 154 -34.72 -9.82 -20.65
C SER A 154 -33.39 -9.58 -21.37
N ARG A 155 -33.45 -9.20 -22.64
CA ARG A 155 -32.25 -8.83 -23.38
C ARG A 155 -31.49 -7.65 -22.75
N SER A 156 -32.25 -6.69 -22.23
CA SER A 156 -31.69 -5.53 -21.52
C SER A 156 -30.94 -5.92 -20.24
N ALA A 157 -31.46 -6.85 -19.43
CA ALA A 157 -30.78 -7.34 -18.24
C ALA A 157 -29.50 -8.11 -18.57
N ASN A 158 -29.49 -8.88 -19.67
CA ASN A 158 -28.27 -9.53 -20.16
C ASN A 158 -27.22 -8.51 -20.63
N LEU A 159 -27.63 -7.50 -21.38
CA LEU A 159 -26.72 -6.44 -21.81
C LEU A 159 -26.13 -5.66 -20.62
N LEU A 160 -26.97 -5.34 -19.63
CA LEU A 160 -26.50 -4.69 -18.41
C LEU A 160 -25.48 -5.56 -17.66
N ALA A 161 -25.80 -6.83 -17.44
CA ALA A 161 -24.88 -7.74 -16.76
C ALA A 161 -23.56 -7.90 -17.53
N ALA A 162 -23.60 -8.01 -18.85
CA ALA A 162 -22.41 -8.05 -19.70
C ALA A 162 -21.58 -6.75 -19.61
N ALA A 163 -22.24 -5.60 -19.64
CA ALA A 163 -21.58 -4.31 -19.48
C ALA A 163 -20.90 -4.20 -18.11
N VAL A 164 -21.55 -4.66 -17.03
CA VAL A 164 -20.96 -4.71 -15.69
C VAL A 164 -19.72 -5.62 -15.66
N VAL A 165 -19.79 -6.82 -16.26
CA VAL A 165 -18.63 -7.72 -16.33
C VAL A 165 -17.46 -7.04 -17.03
N ILE A 166 -17.69 -6.46 -18.21
CA ILE A 166 -16.65 -5.82 -19.01
C ILE A 166 -16.05 -4.62 -18.27
N SER A 167 -16.90 -3.75 -17.71
CA SER A 167 -16.45 -2.55 -16.99
C SER A 167 -15.65 -2.92 -15.72
N CYS A 168 -16.14 -3.88 -14.94
CA CYS A 168 -15.47 -4.30 -13.72
C CYS A 168 -14.15 -5.03 -14.00
N LEU A 169 -14.09 -5.91 -15.00
CA LEU A 169 -12.84 -6.56 -15.38
C LEU A 169 -11.84 -5.55 -15.98
N GLY A 170 -12.32 -4.62 -16.81
CA GLY A 170 -11.49 -3.54 -17.34
C GLY A 170 -10.92 -2.66 -16.23
N GLY A 171 -11.75 -2.24 -15.27
CA GLY A 171 -11.32 -1.47 -14.10
C GLY A 171 -10.37 -2.25 -13.20
N ALA A 172 -10.63 -3.53 -12.94
CA ALA A 172 -9.74 -4.40 -12.17
C ALA A 172 -8.37 -4.54 -12.84
N THR A 173 -8.34 -4.74 -14.16
CA THR A 173 -7.11 -4.83 -14.95
C THR A 173 -6.33 -3.51 -14.89
N TRP A 174 -7.00 -2.38 -15.04
CA TRP A 174 -6.38 -1.07 -14.97
C TRP A 174 -5.75 -0.80 -13.59
N LEU A 175 -6.47 -1.05 -12.49
CA LEU A 175 -5.94 -0.92 -11.14
C LEU A 175 -4.75 -1.86 -10.91
N SER A 176 -4.82 -3.09 -11.43
CA SER A 176 -3.73 -4.06 -11.38
C SER A 176 -2.48 -3.56 -12.09
N MET A 177 -2.63 -3.00 -13.29
CA MET A 177 -1.52 -2.44 -14.06
C MET A 177 -0.83 -1.32 -13.29
N GLN A 178 -1.60 -0.35 -12.77
CA GLN A 178 -1.05 0.74 -11.96
C GLN A 178 -0.29 0.23 -10.73
N TYR A 179 -0.88 -0.78 -10.06
CA TYR A 179 -0.22 -1.39 -8.91
C TYR A 179 1.14 -2.01 -9.26
N TRP A 180 1.20 -2.79 -10.33
CA TRP A 180 2.43 -3.46 -10.74
C TRP A 180 3.48 -2.49 -11.28
N GLU A 181 3.09 -1.45 -12.00
CA GLU A 181 3.99 -0.37 -12.44
C GLU A 181 4.65 0.33 -11.25
N ALA A 182 3.86 0.77 -10.27
CA ALA A 182 4.37 1.42 -9.06
C ALA A 182 5.33 0.50 -8.27
N ARG A 183 5.02 -0.80 -8.19
CA ARG A 183 5.87 -1.77 -7.47
C ARG A 183 7.14 -2.15 -8.22
N SER A 184 7.08 -2.29 -9.54
CA SER A 184 8.26 -2.54 -10.36
C SER A 184 9.24 -1.36 -10.29
N ALA A 185 8.75 -0.14 -10.39
CA ALA A 185 9.54 1.08 -10.25
C ALA A 185 10.22 1.15 -8.86
N THR A 186 9.46 0.90 -7.79
CA THR A 186 10.00 0.87 -6.41
C THR A 186 11.05 -0.24 -6.23
N THR A 187 10.84 -1.42 -6.79
CA THR A 187 11.77 -2.55 -6.69
C THR A 187 13.05 -2.25 -7.43
N HIS A 188 12.95 -1.68 -8.64
CA HIS A 188 14.11 -1.26 -9.44
C HIS A 188 14.92 -0.19 -8.70
N LEU A 189 14.27 0.84 -8.17
CA LEU A 189 14.93 1.87 -7.38
C LEU A 189 15.66 1.29 -6.16
N ARG A 190 15.01 0.41 -5.40
CA ARG A 190 15.64 -0.26 -4.24
C ARG A 190 16.85 -1.09 -4.62
N THR A 191 16.79 -1.77 -5.76
CA THR A 191 17.94 -2.56 -6.26
C THR A 191 19.09 -1.64 -6.60
N GLN A 192 18.86 -0.55 -7.34
CA GLN A 192 19.87 0.45 -7.66
C GLN A 192 20.48 1.06 -6.39
N MET A 193 19.63 1.46 -5.41
CA MET A 193 20.11 2.01 -4.14
C MET A 193 20.97 1.01 -3.37
N ARG A 194 20.61 -0.26 -3.36
CA ARG A 194 21.40 -1.31 -2.70
C ARG A 194 22.76 -1.50 -3.38
N ASP A 195 22.79 -1.53 -4.71
CA ASP A 195 24.02 -1.71 -5.48
C ASP A 195 24.95 -0.50 -5.29
N LEU A 196 24.40 0.72 -5.32
CA LEU A 196 25.15 1.94 -5.00
C LEU A 196 25.68 1.94 -3.55
N SER A 197 24.87 1.50 -2.59
CA SER A 197 25.28 1.39 -1.18
C SER A 197 26.41 0.37 -0.99
N ALA A 198 26.38 -0.75 -1.74
CA ALA A 198 27.45 -1.75 -1.67
C ALA A 198 28.80 -1.19 -2.16
N VAL A 199 28.80 -0.38 -3.22
CA VAL A 199 29.98 0.35 -3.70
C VAL A 199 30.41 1.41 -2.68
N ALA A 200 29.46 2.15 -2.12
CA ALA A 200 29.73 3.20 -1.14
C ALA A 200 30.28 2.65 0.19
N ALA A 201 29.91 1.44 0.58
CA ALA A 201 30.40 0.79 1.80
C ALA A 201 31.93 0.58 1.83
N ALA A 202 32.57 0.56 0.67
CA ALA A 202 34.03 0.52 0.57
C ALA A 202 34.71 1.89 0.78
N THR A 203 33.91 2.97 0.86
CA THR A 203 34.41 4.34 1.03
C THR A 203 34.29 4.76 2.48
N SER A 204 35.30 5.41 3.03
CA SER A 204 35.27 5.95 4.38
C SER A 204 34.22 7.04 4.48
N MET A 205 33.29 6.90 5.43
CA MET A 205 32.21 7.86 5.68
C MET A 205 32.48 8.69 6.94
N PRO A 206 32.08 9.97 6.98
CA PRO A 206 32.16 10.74 8.18
C PRO A 206 31.14 10.20 9.21
N SER A 207 31.46 10.35 10.49
CA SER A 207 30.53 10.11 11.59
C SER A 207 29.90 11.42 12.04
N ALA A 208 28.60 11.40 12.33
CA ALA A 208 27.94 12.58 12.89
C ALA A 208 28.12 12.62 14.40
N ILE A 209 28.55 13.78 14.90
CA ILE A 209 28.71 14.05 16.35
C ILE A 209 27.42 14.65 16.90
N SER A 210 26.84 15.59 16.17
CA SER A 210 25.58 16.25 16.55
C SER A 210 24.72 16.55 15.36
N TYR A 211 23.41 16.57 15.60
CA TYR A 211 22.37 17.01 14.67
C TYR A 211 21.49 18.03 15.38
N ASP A 212 21.21 19.13 14.71
CA ASP A 212 20.12 20.04 15.02
C ASP A 212 19.20 20.09 13.80
N LEU A 213 17.95 19.64 13.96
CA LEU A 213 17.00 19.50 12.89
C LEU A 213 15.75 20.34 13.17
N GLN A 214 15.43 21.26 12.28
CA GLN A 214 14.17 21.97 12.28
C GLN A 214 13.31 21.39 11.15
N VAL A 215 12.17 20.81 11.52
CA VAL A 215 11.29 20.09 10.60
C VAL A 215 9.95 20.81 10.52
N ASP A 216 9.58 21.27 9.34
CA ASP A 216 8.24 21.75 9.01
C ASP A 216 7.52 20.68 8.18
N HIS A 217 6.35 20.25 8.66
CA HIS A 217 5.57 19.18 8.05
C HIS A 217 4.19 19.68 7.64
N GLN A 218 3.87 19.62 6.34
CA GLN A 218 2.61 20.06 5.77
C GLN A 218 1.99 18.96 4.87
N GLY A 219 1.01 18.26 5.40
CA GLY A 219 0.36 17.16 4.68
C GLY A 219 1.33 16.02 4.33
N THR A 220 1.65 15.84 3.05
CA THR A 220 2.63 14.83 2.58
C THR A 220 4.02 15.41 2.34
N GLN A 221 4.20 16.72 2.52
CA GLN A 221 5.49 17.39 2.29
C GLN A 221 6.20 17.69 3.60
N ILE A 222 7.53 17.57 3.58
CA ILE A 222 8.42 17.99 4.64
C ILE A 222 9.45 18.97 4.09
N ALA A 223 9.75 19.99 4.89
CA ALA A 223 10.91 20.86 4.71
C ALA A 223 11.79 20.74 5.95
N VAL A 224 13.08 20.58 5.76
CA VAL A 224 14.03 20.34 6.86
C VAL A 224 15.23 21.26 6.70
N GLU A 225 15.57 21.95 7.78
CA GLU A 225 16.85 22.60 7.96
C GLU A 225 17.69 21.76 8.91
N ALA A 226 18.84 21.26 8.43
CA ALA A 226 19.72 20.38 9.18
C ALA A 226 21.07 21.08 9.40
N ASP A 227 21.47 21.18 10.65
CA ASP A 227 22.80 21.67 11.05
C ASP A 227 23.54 20.49 11.73
N MET A 228 24.63 20.05 11.13
CA MET A 228 25.32 18.81 11.51
C MET A 228 26.80 19.07 11.73
N ILE A 229 27.34 18.48 12.80
CA ILE A 229 28.79 18.40 12.99
C ILE A 229 29.24 16.98 12.60
N LEU A 230 30.04 16.89 11.56
CA LEU A 230 30.56 15.64 11.00
C LEU A 230 32.04 15.52 11.32
N ARG A 231 32.49 14.31 11.68
CA ARG A 231 33.89 14.01 11.99
C ARG A 231 34.45 13.00 10.99
N ALA A 232 35.65 13.26 10.49
CA ALA A 232 36.40 12.30 9.71
C ALA A 232 36.82 11.08 10.55
N PRO A 233 36.96 9.89 9.95
CA PRO A 233 37.56 8.73 10.62
C PRO A 233 38.96 9.06 11.18
N ALA A 234 39.36 8.33 12.23
CA ALA A 234 40.61 8.58 12.92
C ALA A 234 41.86 8.35 12.07
N GLU A 235 41.76 7.54 11.01
CA GLU A 235 42.89 7.08 10.23
C GLU A 235 42.94 7.62 8.80
N VAL A 236 41.87 8.29 8.35
CA VAL A 236 41.71 8.67 6.93
C VAL A 236 41.22 10.11 6.81
N ALA A 237 41.94 10.91 6.02
CA ALA A 237 41.45 12.21 5.59
C ALA A 237 40.39 12.04 4.50
N LEU A 238 39.42 12.95 4.44
CA LEU A 238 38.31 12.91 3.49
C LEU A 238 38.40 14.08 2.53
N ASP A 239 38.40 13.81 1.23
CA ASP A 239 38.28 14.82 0.16
C ASP A 239 36.81 15.09 -0.19
N THR A 240 35.94 14.14 0.13
CA THR A 240 34.51 14.19 -0.16
C THR A 240 33.74 13.62 1.02
N LEU A 241 32.66 14.29 1.42
CA LEU A 241 31.73 13.73 2.40
C LEU A 241 30.67 12.94 1.65
N LEU A 242 30.53 11.68 2.03
CA LEU A 242 29.47 10.81 1.52
C LEU A 242 28.33 10.74 2.53
N LEU A 243 27.17 11.20 2.11
CA LEU A 243 25.95 11.23 2.92
C LEU A 243 24.85 10.44 2.21
N THR A 244 23.82 10.07 2.96
CA THR A 244 22.63 9.43 2.40
C THR A 244 21.42 10.32 2.65
N LEU A 245 20.60 10.54 1.61
CA LEU A 245 19.36 11.27 1.67
C LEU A 245 18.29 10.53 0.86
N ASN A 246 17.07 10.44 1.41
CA ASN A 246 15.97 9.80 0.70
C ASN A 246 15.80 10.40 -0.71
N PRO A 247 15.66 9.58 -1.79
CA PRO A 247 15.48 10.09 -3.15
C PRO A 247 14.31 11.04 -3.36
N GLY A 248 13.25 10.93 -2.55
CA GLY A 248 12.10 11.84 -2.58
C GLY A 248 12.37 13.24 -2.04
N LEU A 249 13.53 13.46 -1.40
CA LEU A 249 13.91 14.76 -0.83
C LEU A 249 14.90 15.48 -1.75
N ASN A 250 14.65 16.75 -2.06
CA ASN A 250 15.50 17.58 -2.90
C ASN A 250 16.30 18.55 -2.04
N VAL A 251 17.62 18.60 -2.24
CA VAL A 251 18.50 19.56 -1.57
C VAL A 251 18.36 20.90 -2.25
N GLU A 252 17.98 21.92 -1.49
CA GLU A 252 17.86 23.32 -1.96
C GLU A 252 19.13 24.11 -1.71
N GLU A 253 19.70 23.97 -0.51
CA GLU A 253 20.91 24.67 -0.09
C GLU A 253 21.83 23.72 0.66
N LEU A 254 23.12 23.85 0.45
CA LEU A 254 24.14 23.11 1.17
C LEU A 254 25.35 24.01 1.39
N SER A 255 25.80 24.11 2.64
CA SER A 255 26.98 24.89 3.01
C SER A 255 27.86 24.13 4.01
N ILE A 256 29.15 24.43 3.95
CA ILE A 256 30.19 23.90 4.85
C ILE A 256 30.84 25.10 5.52
N ASP A 257 30.85 25.14 6.84
CA ASP A 257 31.39 26.24 7.66
C ASP A 257 30.86 27.62 7.15
N ASP A 258 29.56 27.68 6.87
CA ASP A 258 28.81 28.82 6.33
C ASP A 258 29.20 29.25 4.89
N ALA A 259 30.05 28.52 4.18
CA ALA A 259 30.36 28.74 2.77
C ALA A 259 29.60 27.76 1.86
N PRO A 260 29.00 28.24 0.74
CA PRO A 260 28.31 27.34 -0.19
C PRO A 260 29.20 26.22 -0.69
N ALA A 261 28.70 24.99 -0.70
CA ALA A 261 29.43 23.81 -1.14
C ALA A 261 28.75 23.13 -2.32
N SER A 262 29.56 22.60 -3.23
CA SER A 262 29.08 21.84 -4.38
C SER A 262 28.87 20.37 -3.99
N PHE A 263 27.84 19.77 -4.57
CA PHE A 263 27.57 18.34 -4.37
C PHE A 263 27.13 17.68 -5.67
N THR A 264 27.33 16.39 -5.74
CA THR A 264 26.74 15.53 -6.76
C THR A 264 25.83 14.51 -6.08
N ARG A 265 24.74 14.16 -6.75
CA ARG A 265 23.76 13.23 -6.22
C ARG A 265 23.54 12.06 -7.18
N ASP A 266 23.57 10.85 -6.63
CA ASP A 266 23.21 9.62 -7.32
C ASP A 266 22.20 8.86 -6.46
N GLN A 267 20.93 8.93 -6.86
CA GLN A 267 19.80 8.42 -6.10
C GLN A 267 19.79 8.93 -4.64
N HIS A 268 20.06 8.05 -3.68
CA HIS A 268 20.14 8.36 -2.25
C HIS A 268 21.52 8.82 -1.77
N LEU A 269 22.57 8.66 -2.58
CA LEU A 269 23.92 9.07 -2.23
C LEU A 269 24.16 10.53 -2.62
N LEU A 270 24.62 11.30 -1.66
CA LEU A 270 25.02 12.69 -1.80
C LEU A 270 26.52 12.78 -1.57
N ARG A 271 27.27 13.17 -2.59
CA ARG A 271 28.72 13.42 -2.50
C ARG A 271 28.96 14.92 -2.44
N VAL A 272 29.38 15.38 -1.26
CA VAL A 272 29.71 16.79 -1.03
C VAL A 272 31.21 17.00 -1.22
N HIS A 273 31.58 17.86 -2.15
CA HIS A 273 32.98 18.14 -2.48
C HIS A 273 33.56 19.17 -1.50
N LEU A 274 34.65 18.80 -0.84
CA LEU A 274 35.35 19.67 0.07
C LEU A 274 36.35 20.58 -0.67
N ALA A 275 36.37 21.87 -0.35
CA ALA A 275 37.37 22.79 -0.91
C ALA A 275 38.79 22.48 -0.42
N ARG A 276 38.89 21.87 0.76
CA ARG A 276 40.12 21.35 1.37
C ARG A 276 39.86 19.99 2.00
N PRO A 277 40.80 19.03 1.91
CA PRO A 277 40.63 17.74 2.58
C PRO A 277 40.38 17.95 4.10
N LEU A 278 39.41 17.25 4.64
CA LEU A 278 39.17 17.17 6.08
C LEU A 278 40.19 16.21 6.68
N ALA A 279 41.04 16.69 7.58
CA ALA A 279 42.10 15.88 8.20
C ALA A 279 41.45 14.74 9.05
N ALA A 280 42.26 13.67 9.24
CA ALA A 280 41.82 12.54 10.09
C ALA A 280 41.44 13.03 11.51
N ALA A 281 40.36 12.50 12.06
CA ALA A 281 39.78 12.87 13.35
C ALA A 281 39.29 14.34 13.48
N ASP A 282 39.43 15.15 12.44
CA ASP A 282 38.94 16.54 12.45
C ASP A 282 37.43 16.62 12.19
N SER A 283 36.81 17.75 12.51
CA SER A 283 35.37 17.96 12.43
C SER A 283 35.02 19.15 11.57
N ILE A 284 33.90 19.07 10.88
CA ILE A 284 33.39 20.09 9.98
C ILE A 284 31.89 20.30 10.22
N ARG A 285 31.41 21.53 10.10
CA ARG A 285 30.00 21.88 10.23
C ARG A 285 29.36 21.90 8.85
N LEU A 286 28.29 21.11 8.66
CA LEU A 286 27.50 21.08 7.44
C LEU A 286 26.07 21.51 7.73
N LYS A 287 25.61 22.51 6.99
CA LYS A 287 24.22 22.95 6.99
C LYS A 287 23.57 22.58 5.66
N MET A 288 22.39 22.01 5.74
CA MET A 288 21.65 21.57 4.56
C MET A 288 20.17 21.87 4.72
N ARG A 289 19.57 22.48 3.68
CA ARG A 289 18.13 22.66 3.56
C ARG A 289 17.62 21.75 2.46
N TYR A 290 16.61 20.96 2.79
CA TYR A 290 16.01 20.05 1.81
C TYR A 290 14.51 19.91 2.03
N ARG A 291 13.78 19.60 0.95
CA ARG A 291 12.34 19.36 1.01
C ARG A 291 11.91 18.26 0.05
N GLY A 292 10.71 17.69 0.29
CA GLY A 292 10.10 16.67 -0.58
C GLY A 292 8.98 15.91 0.09
N GLN A 293 8.72 14.75 -0.47
CA GLN A 293 7.68 13.83 0.00
C GLN A 293 8.29 12.50 0.43
#